data_f4b3caef196b45a31f5757aa9b495493
#
_entry.id   f4b3caef196b45a31f5757aa9b495493
#
_cell.length_a   1.000
_cell.length_b   1.000
_cell.length_c   1.000
_cell.angle_alpha   90.00
_cell.angle_beta   90.00
_cell.angle_gamma   90.00
#
_symmetry.space_group_name_H-M   'P 1'
#
loop_
_entity.id
_entity.type
_entity.pdbx_description
1 polymer ?
#
loop_
_entity_poly.entity_id
_entity_poly.type
_entity_poly.pdbx_seq_one_letter_code
_entity_poly.pdbx_strand_id
1 'polypeptide(L)'
;SNRPDAAILAYPVITAGKAAHPGSFVALFGENPDQKDLDYMSLEKHVTADTPPCFLWQTATDESVPVENSYLFAKACKEAGVPYAHHVFSDGVHGMSVATEDWLEERGREPYTMEQIRLLGEAILRGETRFEKKTGEELLAKYGISRPAPEKWSRDEKEHLRKVLKEVGAWRMLAKCWLAAVWDV
;
A
#
# COMPACT_ATOMS: atom_id res chain seq x y z
N SER A 1 -9.85 0.06 -23.76
CA SER A 1 -9.76 0.84 -22.55
C SER A 1 -8.89 0.07 -21.54
N ASN A 2 -8.06 0.75 -20.77
CA ASN A 2 -7.29 0.20 -19.66
C ASN A 2 -7.99 0.47 -18.31
N ARG A 3 -9.24 0.94 -18.31
CA ARG A 3 -10.06 1.14 -17.12
C ARG A 3 -10.43 -0.23 -16.54
N PRO A 4 -10.17 -0.49 -15.23
CA PRO A 4 -10.62 -1.73 -14.60
C PRO A 4 -12.14 -1.72 -14.39
N ASP A 5 -12.73 -2.91 -14.22
CA ASP A 5 -14.16 -3.06 -13.95
C ASP A 5 -14.51 -2.75 -12.48
N ALA A 6 -13.56 -2.96 -11.58
CA ALA A 6 -13.64 -2.57 -10.17
C ALA A 6 -12.23 -2.39 -9.58
N ALA A 7 -12.10 -1.68 -8.46
CA ALA A 7 -10.85 -1.47 -7.75
C ALA A 7 -10.96 -1.84 -6.26
N ILE A 8 -9.98 -2.57 -5.75
CA ILE A 8 -9.80 -2.82 -4.31
C ILE A 8 -8.59 -2.03 -3.85
N LEU A 9 -8.80 -1.06 -2.99
CA LEU A 9 -7.79 -0.14 -2.47
C LEU A 9 -7.53 -0.46 -1.00
N ALA A 10 -6.35 -0.96 -0.71
CA ALA A 10 -5.91 -1.31 0.64
C ALA A 10 -4.97 -0.21 1.16
N TYR A 11 -5.34 0.44 2.26
CA TYR A 11 -4.55 1.51 2.90
C TYR A 11 -3.87 2.46 1.88
N PRO A 12 -4.65 3.06 0.96
CA PRO A 12 -4.09 3.76 -0.20
C PRO A 12 -3.53 5.14 0.17
N VAL A 13 -2.42 5.53 -0.48
CA VAL A 13 -1.99 6.92 -0.55
C VAL A 13 -2.87 7.60 -1.60
N ILE A 14 -3.65 8.58 -1.21
CA ILE A 14 -4.64 9.26 -2.05
C ILE A 14 -4.30 10.73 -2.26
N THR A 15 -4.06 11.46 -1.18
CA THR A 15 -3.91 12.92 -1.23
C THR A 15 -2.46 13.37 -1.09
N ALA A 16 -2.09 14.40 -1.83
CA ALA A 16 -0.87 15.18 -1.63
C ALA A 16 -1.09 16.40 -0.70
N GLY A 17 -2.28 16.53 -0.08
CA GLY A 17 -2.62 17.60 0.83
C GLY A 17 -2.14 17.39 2.26
N LYS A 18 -2.92 17.87 3.25
CA LYS A 18 -2.54 17.84 4.68
C LYS A 18 -2.34 16.44 5.25
N ALA A 19 -3.04 15.43 4.71
CA ALA A 19 -2.92 14.04 5.10
C ALA A 19 -1.99 13.23 4.17
N ALA A 20 -1.11 13.90 3.43
CA ALA A 20 -0.17 13.24 2.54
C ALA A 20 0.77 12.28 3.29
N HIS A 21 1.21 11.23 2.60
CA HIS A 21 2.40 10.47 2.97
C HIS A 21 3.61 11.08 2.24
N PRO A 22 4.41 11.96 2.85
CA PRO A 22 5.43 12.75 2.15
C PRO A 22 6.45 11.89 1.40
N GLY A 23 6.84 10.75 1.99
CA GLY A 23 7.82 9.84 1.39
C GLY A 23 7.43 9.32 0.00
N SER A 24 6.13 9.13 -0.26
CA SER A 24 5.64 8.72 -1.59
C SER A 24 5.87 9.79 -2.64
N PHE A 25 5.64 11.05 -2.30
CA PHE A 25 5.78 12.18 -3.23
C PHE A 25 7.24 12.54 -3.46
N VAL A 26 8.07 12.47 -2.41
CA VAL A 26 9.53 12.62 -2.56
C VAL A 26 10.12 11.52 -3.45
N ALA A 27 9.69 10.29 -3.27
CA ALA A 27 10.14 9.17 -4.11
C ALA A 27 9.72 9.31 -5.58
N LEU A 28 8.54 9.91 -5.83
CA LEU A 28 8.00 10.07 -7.18
C LEU A 28 8.55 11.30 -7.92
N PHE A 29 8.70 12.43 -7.23
CA PHE A 29 8.99 13.75 -7.82
C PHE A 29 10.28 14.40 -7.31
N GLY A 30 10.97 13.79 -6.32
CA GLY A 30 12.13 14.40 -5.66
C GLY A 30 11.73 15.30 -4.49
N GLU A 31 12.74 15.95 -3.90
CA GLU A 31 12.60 16.72 -2.65
C GLU A 31 11.71 17.97 -2.76
N ASN A 32 11.55 18.51 -3.95
CA ASN A 32 10.81 19.77 -4.19
C ASN A 32 9.79 19.59 -5.33
N PRO A 33 8.72 18.84 -5.11
CA PRO A 33 7.71 18.64 -6.13
C PRO A 33 6.94 19.92 -6.43
N ASP A 34 6.60 20.13 -7.69
CA ASP A 34 5.75 21.23 -8.11
C ASP A 34 4.32 21.04 -7.60
N GLN A 35 3.63 22.15 -7.27
CA GLN A 35 2.24 22.10 -6.83
C GLN A 35 1.33 21.44 -7.88
N LYS A 36 1.62 21.60 -9.15
CA LYS A 36 0.88 20.95 -10.25
C LYS A 36 0.97 19.43 -10.19
N ASP A 37 2.14 18.89 -9.86
CA ASP A 37 2.35 17.44 -9.74
C ASP A 37 1.65 16.90 -8.50
N LEU A 38 1.69 17.62 -7.38
CA LEU A 38 0.97 17.31 -6.17
C LEU A 38 -0.55 17.32 -6.40
N ASP A 39 -1.06 18.32 -7.10
CA ASP A 39 -2.48 18.40 -7.44
C ASP A 39 -2.90 17.27 -8.39
N TYR A 40 -2.07 16.91 -9.36
CA TYR A 40 -2.31 15.79 -10.26
C TYR A 40 -2.33 14.44 -9.54
N MET A 41 -1.52 14.28 -8.51
CA MET A 41 -1.47 13.05 -7.70
C MET A 41 -2.42 13.06 -6.49
N SER A 42 -3.21 14.10 -6.30
CA SER A 42 -4.31 14.13 -5.33
C SER A 42 -5.54 13.46 -5.92
N LEU A 43 -5.59 12.13 -5.81
CA LEU A 43 -6.52 11.27 -6.54
C LEU A 43 -7.99 11.55 -6.21
N GLU A 44 -8.29 12.04 -5.01
CA GLU A 44 -9.62 12.50 -4.61
C GLU A 44 -10.16 13.63 -5.51
N LYS A 45 -9.29 14.40 -6.15
CA LYS A 45 -9.66 15.48 -7.06
C LYS A 45 -10.02 14.97 -8.47
N HIS A 46 -9.70 13.74 -8.79
CA HIS A 46 -9.85 13.15 -10.12
C HIS A 46 -10.95 12.09 -10.20
N VAL A 47 -11.68 11.86 -9.11
CA VAL A 47 -12.83 10.95 -9.12
C VAL A 47 -13.95 11.58 -9.96
N THR A 48 -14.44 10.82 -10.93
CA THR A 48 -15.52 11.21 -11.83
C THR A 48 -16.56 10.08 -11.93
N ALA A 49 -17.69 10.30 -12.59
CA ALA A 49 -18.67 9.25 -12.86
C ALA A 49 -18.12 8.05 -13.64
N ASP A 50 -16.98 8.23 -14.34
CA ASP A 50 -16.29 7.15 -15.05
C ASP A 50 -15.33 6.35 -14.16
N THR A 51 -15.12 6.76 -12.91
CA THR A 51 -14.32 5.99 -11.94
C THR A 51 -15.00 4.64 -11.69
N PRO A 52 -14.25 3.51 -11.73
CA PRO A 52 -14.85 2.20 -11.48
C PRO A 52 -15.38 2.09 -10.05
N PRO A 53 -16.32 1.17 -9.78
CA PRO A 53 -16.69 0.82 -8.41
C PRO A 53 -15.49 0.51 -7.54
N CYS A 54 -15.46 1.00 -6.30
CA CYS A 54 -14.29 0.90 -5.42
C CYS A 54 -14.63 0.24 -4.08
N PHE A 55 -13.80 -0.69 -3.66
CA PHE A 55 -13.74 -1.19 -2.29
C PHE A 55 -12.50 -0.63 -1.61
N LEU A 56 -12.68 0.09 -0.50
CA LEU A 56 -11.60 0.68 0.27
C LEU A 56 -11.54 0.05 1.66
N TRP A 57 -10.33 -0.19 2.14
CA TRP A 57 -10.14 -0.49 3.55
C TRP A 57 -8.84 0.11 4.10
N GLN A 58 -8.85 0.46 5.37
CA GLN A 58 -7.71 1.00 6.10
C GLN A 58 -7.88 0.76 7.60
N THR A 59 -6.83 0.97 8.39
CA THR A 59 -6.90 0.98 9.86
C THR A 59 -6.87 2.41 10.38
N ALA A 60 -7.62 2.69 11.43
CA ALA A 60 -7.73 4.03 12.00
C ALA A 60 -6.43 4.53 12.63
N THR A 61 -5.56 3.59 13.05
CA THR A 61 -4.29 3.87 13.71
C THR A 61 -3.08 3.73 12.78
N ASP A 62 -3.29 3.76 11.46
CA ASP A 62 -2.19 3.75 10.48
C ASP A 62 -1.34 5.02 10.63
N GLU A 63 -0.13 4.88 11.18
CA GLU A 63 0.79 5.99 11.41
C GLU A 63 1.62 6.36 10.16
N SER A 64 1.64 5.51 9.15
CA SER A 64 2.40 5.77 7.91
C SER A 64 1.56 6.54 6.89
N VAL A 65 0.35 6.05 6.61
CA VAL A 65 -0.60 6.71 5.70
C VAL A 65 -1.84 7.07 6.50
N PRO A 66 -2.06 8.35 6.80
CA PRO A 66 -3.21 8.79 7.59
C PRO A 66 -4.54 8.30 7.02
N VAL A 67 -5.44 7.83 7.88
CA VAL A 67 -6.75 7.26 7.49
C VAL A 67 -7.61 8.24 6.69
N GLU A 68 -7.36 9.53 6.81
CA GLU A 68 -7.99 10.60 6.04
C GLU A 68 -7.86 10.39 4.53
N ASN A 69 -6.81 9.71 4.06
CA ASN A 69 -6.67 9.35 2.65
C ASN A 69 -7.89 8.57 2.15
N SER A 70 -8.28 7.52 2.88
CA SER A 70 -9.44 6.71 2.51
C SER A 70 -10.75 7.47 2.67
N TYR A 71 -10.89 8.34 3.68
CA TYR A 71 -12.06 9.19 3.86
C TYR A 71 -12.25 10.17 2.71
N LEU A 72 -11.18 10.83 2.26
CA LEU A 72 -11.22 11.78 1.15
C LEU A 72 -11.64 11.10 -0.14
N PHE A 73 -11.10 9.92 -0.44
CA PHE A 73 -11.46 9.19 -1.65
C PHE A 73 -12.90 8.66 -1.60
N ALA A 74 -13.32 8.10 -0.47
CA ALA A 74 -14.70 7.64 -0.28
C ALA A 74 -15.71 8.80 -0.43
N LYS A 75 -15.37 9.99 0.12
CA LYS A 75 -16.17 11.20 -0.05
C LYS A 75 -16.26 11.59 -1.53
N ALA A 76 -15.15 11.61 -2.25
CA ALA A 76 -15.13 11.93 -3.67
C ALA A 76 -15.97 10.94 -4.50
N CYS A 77 -15.89 9.62 -4.20
CA CYS A 77 -16.74 8.61 -4.83
C CYS A 77 -18.23 8.91 -4.60
N LYS A 78 -18.62 9.25 -3.36
CA LYS A 78 -20.00 9.62 -3.03
C LYS A 78 -20.48 10.83 -3.84
N GLU A 79 -19.66 11.87 -3.92
CA GLU A 79 -19.97 13.12 -4.63
C GLU A 79 -20.10 12.91 -6.14
N ALA A 80 -19.29 12.01 -6.71
CA ALA A 80 -19.32 11.65 -8.14
C ALA A 80 -20.37 10.56 -8.49
N GLY A 81 -21.11 10.03 -7.52
CA GLY A 81 -22.08 8.96 -7.74
C GLY A 81 -21.44 7.59 -8.07
N VAL A 82 -20.16 7.39 -7.74
CA VAL A 82 -19.46 6.12 -7.93
C VAL A 82 -19.85 5.13 -6.83
N PRO A 83 -20.27 3.91 -7.17
CA PRO A 83 -20.50 2.85 -6.18
C PRO A 83 -19.24 2.54 -5.40
N TYR A 84 -19.32 2.54 -4.07
CA TYR A 84 -18.16 2.19 -3.23
C TYR A 84 -18.57 1.51 -1.94
N ALA A 85 -17.66 0.71 -1.39
CA ALA A 85 -17.68 0.24 -0.01
C ALA A 85 -16.42 0.75 0.71
N HIS A 86 -16.57 1.21 1.95
CA HIS A 86 -15.46 1.74 2.73
C HIS A 86 -15.46 1.15 4.14
N HIS A 87 -14.38 0.47 4.50
CA HIS A 87 -14.21 -0.18 5.79
C HIS A 87 -13.00 0.40 6.50
N VAL A 88 -13.20 0.92 7.70
CA VAL A 88 -12.13 1.38 8.57
C VAL A 88 -12.13 0.50 9.81
N PHE A 89 -11.07 -0.26 9.98
CA PHE A 89 -10.84 -1.09 11.15
C PHE A 89 -10.30 -0.25 12.29
N SER A 90 -10.66 -0.59 13.52
CA SER A 90 -10.39 0.25 14.70
C SER A 90 -8.90 0.42 14.97
N ASP A 91 -8.08 -0.58 14.65
CA ASP A 91 -6.67 -0.65 14.99
C ASP A 91 -5.88 -1.43 13.94
N GLY A 92 -4.57 -1.13 13.83
CA GLY A 92 -3.64 -1.82 12.96
C GLY A 92 -2.56 -0.90 12.40
N VAL A 93 -1.53 -1.52 11.86
CA VAL A 93 -0.39 -0.85 11.25
C VAL A 93 -0.53 -0.77 9.73
N HIS A 94 0.24 0.10 9.10
CA HIS A 94 0.29 0.16 7.64
C HIS A 94 0.79 -1.15 7.02
N GLY A 95 0.25 -1.51 5.87
CA GLY A 95 0.78 -2.61 5.06
C GLY A 95 0.43 -4.01 5.59
N MET A 96 -0.69 -4.20 6.28
CA MET A 96 -1.11 -5.51 6.80
C MET A 96 -1.43 -6.54 5.72
N SER A 97 -1.53 -6.12 4.45
CA SER A 97 -1.72 -7.02 3.31
C SER A 97 -2.91 -7.96 3.52
N VAL A 98 -2.69 -9.27 3.50
CA VAL A 98 -3.74 -10.27 3.72
C VAL A 98 -4.12 -10.44 5.20
N ALA A 99 -3.44 -9.77 6.11
CA ALA A 99 -3.67 -9.79 7.55
C ALA A 99 -3.82 -11.23 8.11
N THR A 100 -2.79 -12.03 7.93
CA THR A 100 -2.72 -13.42 8.38
C THR A 100 -1.60 -13.62 9.40
N GLU A 101 -1.62 -14.75 10.10
CA GLU A 101 -0.51 -15.15 10.98
C GLU A 101 0.83 -15.27 10.20
N ASP A 102 0.78 -15.71 8.93
CA ASP A 102 1.99 -15.77 8.09
C ASP A 102 2.57 -14.37 7.79
N TRP A 103 1.68 -13.36 7.62
CA TRP A 103 2.12 -11.97 7.52
C TRP A 103 2.80 -11.50 8.81
N LEU A 104 2.22 -11.80 9.98
CA LEU A 104 2.76 -11.40 11.28
C LEU A 104 4.10 -12.07 11.58
N GLU A 105 4.21 -13.35 11.29
CA GLU A 105 5.42 -14.14 11.52
C GLU A 105 6.42 -14.06 10.35
N GLU A 106 6.15 -13.20 9.36
CA GLU A 106 6.99 -12.96 8.17
C GLU A 106 7.32 -14.25 7.38
N ARG A 107 6.47 -15.28 7.46
CA ARG A 107 6.71 -16.56 6.80
C ARG A 107 6.68 -16.41 5.28
N GLY A 108 7.67 -17.01 4.62
CA GLY A 108 7.80 -17.01 3.16
C GLY A 108 8.25 -15.70 2.55
N ARG A 109 8.67 -14.73 3.36
CA ARG A 109 8.99 -13.38 2.91
C ARG A 109 10.47 -13.18 2.55
N GLU A 110 11.39 -13.80 3.26
CA GLU A 110 12.79 -13.42 3.21
C GLU A 110 13.64 -14.02 2.12
N PRO A 111 13.70 -15.33 1.90
CA PRO A 111 14.71 -15.88 0.97
C PRO A 111 14.52 -15.37 -0.45
N TYR A 112 13.25 -15.21 -0.85
CA TYR A 112 12.89 -14.82 -2.22
C TYR A 112 13.17 -13.34 -2.49
N THR A 113 12.77 -12.46 -1.58
CA THR A 113 12.94 -11.01 -1.74
C THR A 113 14.41 -10.60 -1.71
N MET A 114 15.20 -11.19 -0.83
CA MET A 114 16.64 -10.92 -0.74
C MET A 114 17.39 -11.41 -1.96
N GLU A 115 17.05 -12.59 -2.48
CA GLU A 115 17.66 -13.11 -3.71
C GLU A 115 17.31 -12.23 -4.92
N GLN A 116 16.08 -11.76 -5.04
CA GLN A 116 15.70 -10.84 -6.11
C GLN A 116 16.43 -9.50 -6.03
N ILE A 117 16.61 -8.94 -4.83
CA ILE A 117 17.35 -7.69 -4.64
C ILE A 117 18.82 -7.90 -5.00
N ARG A 118 19.41 -9.03 -4.61
CA ARG A 118 20.79 -9.40 -4.98
C ARG A 118 20.93 -9.50 -6.49
N LEU A 119 20.05 -10.24 -7.16
CA LEU A 119 20.07 -10.39 -8.63
C LEU A 119 19.88 -9.04 -9.33
N LEU A 120 19.01 -8.17 -8.83
CA LEU A 120 18.84 -6.83 -9.37
C LEU A 120 20.12 -6.00 -9.20
N GLY A 121 20.69 -5.96 -8.01
CA GLY A 121 21.95 -5.24 -7.76
C GLY A 121 23.07 -5.69 -8.67
N GLU A 122 23.24 -7.00 -8.87
CA GLU A 122 24.23 -7.57 -9.79
C GLU A 122 23.92 -7.20 -11.26
N ALA A 123 22.68 -7.24 -11.70
CA ALA A 123 22.28 -6.83 -13.04
C ALA A 123 22.57 -5.35 -13.31
N ILE A 124 22.36 -4.48 -12.30
CA ILE A 124 22.74 -3.06 -12.38
C ILE A 124 24.24 -2.91 -12.57
N LEU A 125 25.05 -3.64 -11.77
CA LEU A 125 26.50 -3.56 -11.87
C LEU A 125 27.04 -4.07 -13.22
N ARG A 126 26.37 -5.06 -13.82
CA ARG A 126 26.69 -5.54 -15.17
C ARG A 126 26.22 -4.63 -16.29
N GLY A 127 25.49 -3.55 -15.98
CA GLY A 127 24.95 -2.62 -16.98
C GLY A 127 23.74 -3.15 -17.77
N GLU A 128 23.03 -4.13 -17.25
CA GLU A 128 21.85 -4.75 -17.87
C GLU A 128 20.56 -3.95 -17.62
N THR A 129 20.66 -2.84 -16.88
CA THR A 129 19.54 -1.96 -16.52
C THR A 129 19.87 -0.51 -16.84
N ARG A 130 18.86 0.38 -16.71
CA ARG A 130 19.05 1.82 -16.87
C ARG A 130 19.50 2.54 -15.58
N PHE A 131 19.60 1.83 -14.48
CA PHE A 131 20.04 2.38 -13.21
C PHE A 131 21.56 2.63 -13.20
N GLU A 132 22.00 3.64 -12.45
CA GLU A 132 23.42 3.92 -12.25
C GLU A 132 24.08 2.82 -11.40
N LYS A 133 25.36 2.57 -11.65
CA LYS A 133 26.12 1.56 -10.89
C LYS A 133 26.09 1.77 -9.38
N LYS A 134 26.10 3.02 -8.93
CA LYS A 134 25.99 3.40 -7.53
C LYS A 134 24.74 2.80 -6.87
N THR A 135 23.61 2.80 -7.57
CA THR A 135 22.36 2.18 -7.08
C THR A 135 22.52 0.68 -6.84
N GLY A 136 23.25 -0.02 -7.72
CA GLY A 136 23.56 -1.44 -7.55
C GLY A 136 24.45 -1.69 -6.34
N GLU A 137 25.49 -0.87 -6.14
CA GLU A 137 26.39 -0.93 -5.00
C GLU A 137 25.63 -0.70 -3.68
N GLU A 138 24.77 0.30 -3.63
CA GLU A 138 23.93 0.60 -2.45
C GLU A 138 22.94 -0.53 -2.13
N LEU A 139 22.30 -1.11 -3.15
CA LEU A 139 21.40 -2.24 -2.98
C LEU A 139 22.15 -3.47 -2.40
N LEU A 140 23.30 -3.81 -2.96
CA LEU A 140 24.09 -4.95 -2.48
C LEU A 140 24.68 -4.69 -1.09
N ALA A 141 25.11 -3.47 -0.79
CA ALA A 141 25.62 -3.11 0.54
C ALA A 141 24.52 -3.21 1.61
N LYS A 142 23.29 -2.80 1.27
CA LYS A 142 22.14 -2.79 2.20
C LYS A 142 21.52 -4.17 2.38
N TYR A 143 21.42 -4.95 1.30
CA TYR A 143 20.65 -6.18 1.25
C TYR A 143 21.44 -7.42 0.78
N GLY A 144 22.65 -7.25 0.29
CA GLY A 144 23.48 -8.34 -0.26
C GLY A 144 24.16 -9.21 0.78
N ILE A 145 24.03 -8.86 2.07
CA ILE A 145 24.58 -9.65 3.16
C ILE A 145 23.45 -10.50 3.74
N SER A 146 23.60 -11.82 3.68
CA SER A 146 22.70 -12.77 4.33
C SER A 146 22.78 -12.60 5.86
N ARG A 147 22.10 -11.58 6.39
CA ARG A 147 21.83 -11.48 7.82
C ARG A 147 20.36 -11.85 8.01
N PRO A 148 20.01 -12.65 9.05
CA PRO A 148 18.61 -12.74 9.42
C PRO A 148 18.12 -11.30 9.66
N ALA A 149 17.04 -10.92 9.00
CA ALA A 149 16.41 -9.62 9.25
C ALA A 149 16.08 -9.55 10.75
N PRO A 150 16.30 -8.39 11.40
CA PRO A 150 15.87 -8.21 12.77
C PRO A 150 14.36 -8.46 12.83
N GLU A 151 13.89 -9.13 13.89
CA GLU A 151 12.46 -9.31 14.11
C GLU A 151 11.77 -7.93 14.04
N LYS A 152 10.79 -7.83 13.15
CA LYS A 152 10.06 -6.58 12.93
C LYS A 152 9.25 -6.17 14.13
N TRP A 153 8.78 -7.15 14.91
CA TRP A 153 7.86 -6.95 16.02
C TRP A 153 8.39 -7.61 17.30
N SER A 154 8.34 -6.90 18.41
CA SER A 154 8.53 -7.47 19.74
C SER A 154 7.43 -8.48 20.08
N ARG A 155 7.62 -9.25 21.15
CA ARG A 155 6.63 -10.23 21.63
C ARG A 155 5.29 -9.56 21.95
N ASP A 156 5.32 -8.42 22.62
CA ASP A 156 4.11 -7.70 23.04
C ASP A 156 3.36 -7.11 21.84
N GLU A 157 4.09 -6.57 20.87
CA GLU A 157 3.52 -6.11 19.60
C GLU A 157 2.89 -7.25 18.80
N LYS A 158 3.54 -8.42 18.73
CA LYS A 158 2.95 -9.62 18.10
C LYS A 158 1.68 -10.06 18.78
N GLU A 159 1.62 -10.06 20.12
CA GLU A 159 0.42 -10.40 20.86
C GLU A 159 -0.73 -9.42 20.58
N HIS A 160 -0.43 -8.14 20.55
CA HIS A 160 -1.39 -7.10 20.19
C HIS A 160 -1.89 -7.30 18.74
N LEU A 161 -0.98 -7.41 17.77
CA LEU A 161 -1.32 -7.57 16.36
C LEU A 161 -2.12 -8.85 16.09
N ARG A 162 -1.93 -9.94 16.84
CA ARG A 162 -2.79 -11.13 16.72
C ARG A 162 -4.26 -10.86 17.02
N LYS A 163 -4.55 -9.93 17.92
CA LYS A 163 -5.94 -9.51 18.19
C LYS A 163 -6.48 -8.71 17.01
N VAL A 164 -5.67 -7.78 16.50
CA VAL A 164 -5.98 -6.93 15.35
C VAL A 164 -6.21 -7.76 14.08
N LEU A 165 -5.41 -8.80 13.84
CA LEU A 165 -5.57 -9.69 12.67
C LEU A 165 -6.95 -10.34 12.58
N LYS A 166 -7.63 -10.59 13.70
CA LYS A 166 -8.97 -11.18 13.71
C LYS A 166 -10.01 -10.25 13.12
N GLU A 167 -9.86 -8.94 13.35
CA GLU A 167 -10.74 -7.92 12.81
C GLU A 167 -10.35 -7.59 11.37
N VAL A 168 -9.12 -7.16 11.16
CA VAL A 168 -8.62 -6.71 9.86
C VAL A 168 -8.70 -7.82 8.81
N GLY A 169 -8.39 -9.07 9.16
CA GLY A 169 -8.44 -10.22 8.24
C GLY A 169 -9.80 -10.44 7.57
N ALA A 170 -10.88 -9.90 8.15
CA ALA A 170 -12.22 -9.97 7.57
C ALA A 170 -12.35 -9.19 6.24
N TRP A 171 -11.45 -8.24 5.95
CA TRP A 171 -11.55 -7.41 4.74
C TRP A 171 -11.66 -8.25 3.45
N ARG A 172 -10.99 -9.39 3.37
CA ARG A 172 -11.01 -10.27 2.18
C ARG A 172 -12.41 -10.84 1.92
N MET A 173 -13.09 -11.24 2.98
CA MET A 173 -14.48 -11.73 2.89
C MET A 173 -15.42 -10.59 2.50
N LEU A 174 -15.27 -9.43 3.12
CA LEU A 174 -16.06 -8.22 2.82
C LEU A 174 -15.89 -7.81 1.36
N ALA A 175 -14.64 -7.79 0.86
CA ALA A 175 -14.35 -7.48 -0.55
C ALA A 175 -14.96 -8.52 -1.49
N LYS A 176 -14.91 -9.81 -1.15
CA LYS A 176 -15.54 -10.87 -1.95
C LYS A 176 -17.06 -10.70 -2.02
N CYS A 177 -17.70 -10.44 -0.89
CA CYS A 177 -19.14 -10.17 -0.86
C CYS A 177 -19.52 -8.91 -1.66
N TRP A 178 -18.71 -7.87 -1.54
CA TRP A 178 -18.92 -6.64 -2.30
C TRP A 178 -18.78 -6.88 -3.81
N LEU A 179 -17.73 -7.58 -4.25
CA LEU A 179 -17.55 -7.92 -5.67
C LEU A 179 -18.74 -8.73 -6.21
N ALA A 180 -19.25 -9.70 -5.47
CA ALA A 180 -20.42 -10.46 -5.87
C ALA A 180 -21.64 -9.55 -6.06
N ALA A 181 -21.84 -8.56 -5.18
CA ALA A 181 -22.94 -7.60 -5.30
C ALA A 181 -22.77 -6.63 -6.48
N VAL A 182 -21.51 -6.27 -6.83
CA VAL A 182 -21.23 -5.36 -7.97
C VAL A 182 -21.45 -6.05 -9.32
N TRP A 183 -21.20 -7.36 -9.40
CA TRP A 183 -21.26 -8.10 -10.66
C TRP A 183 -22.45 -9.06 -10.79
N ASP A 184 -23.37 -9.08 -9.83
CA ASP A 184 -24.52 -10.00 -9.82
C ASP A 184 -24.13 -11.49 -9.99
N VAL A 185 -23.00 -11.91 -9.35
CA VAL A 185 -22.43 -13.26 -9.45
C VAL A 185 -22.77 -14.09 -8.20
#